data_af43074b37f45ee6ab943a4fb6675000
#
_entry.id   af43074b37f45ee6ab943a4fb6675000
#
_cell.length_a   1.000
_cell.length_b   1.000
_cell.length_c   1.000
_cell.angle_alpha   90.00
_cell.angle_beta   90.00
_cell.angle_gamma   90.00
#
_symmetry.space_group_name_H-M   'P 1'
#
loop_
_entity.id
_entity.type
_entity.pdbx_description
1 polymer ?
#
loop_
_entity_poly.entity_id
_entity_poly.type
_entity_poly.pdbx_seq_one_letter_code
_entity_poly.pdbx_strand_id
1 'polypeptide(L)'
;MKEELHNLDILDASFPCSVFSIAGDRQKAWGKEKVFREGQKAQRLDDLAFYSIALAKELQPKVVVFENVQGLLQGEAIEYVKEIYSQMDNAGYILQHWLLNARNMGVPQNRPRVFFLGLRKDLCKPFMVQKDLFERVPKIDMDFNEKEIVLDEFSDYNGRQIPKGVMKYWEHRNEKDNSIGDIVKRMDNRLSMFNNMFLKKDKVCNTISAMEDRLLYFDNPSYISAHDTILASTFPMDYDFNGMKPWFACGMCVPPVMMANVAARIWDCWLSKIKKEECA
;
A
#
# COMPACT_ATOMS: atom_id res chain seq x y z
N MET A 1 -5.64 29.60 -5.67
CA MET A 1 -6.22 28.41 -5.00
C MET A 1 -7.30 28.89 -4.04
N LYS A 2 -8.32 28.06 -3.69
CA LYS A 2 -9.38 28.49 -2.78
C LYS A 2 -8.81 28.70 -1.38
N GLU A 3 -9.23 29.75 -0.70
CA GLU A 3 -8.78 30.15 0.64
C GLU A 3 -8.98 29.03 1.69
N GLU A 4 -10.02 28.22 1.52
CA GLU A 4 -10.34 27.02 2.33
C GLU A 4 -9.25 25.95 2.35
N LEU A 5 -8.33 25.93 1.36
CA LEU A 5 -7.23 24.96 1.27
C LEU A 5 -5.96 25.40 2.03
N HIS A 6 -5.92 26.60 2.60
CA HIS A 6 -4.77 27.14 3.31
C HIS A 6 -4.78 26.89 4.83
N ASN A 7 -5.52 25.92 5.32
CA ASN A 7 -5.48 25.55 6.75
C ASN A 7 -5.72 24.05 6.95
N LEU A 8 -5.08 23.25 6.11
CA LEU A 8 -5.23 21.79 6.18
C LEU A 8 -4.45 21.21 7.35
N ASP A 9 -5.08 20.32 8.10
CA ASP A 9 -4.38 19.50 9.08
C ASP A 9 -3.49 18.45 8.39
N ILE A 10 -4.01 17.77 7.36
CA ILE A 10 -3.31 16.70 6.65
C ILE A 10 -3.45 16.88 5.13
N LEU A 11 -2.36 16.72 4.42
CA LEU A 11 -2.32 16.43 2.98
C LEU A 11 -1.92 14.99 2.79
N ASP A 12 -2.81 14.15 2.27
CA ASP A 12 -2.53 12.78 1.87
C ASP A 12 -2.37 12.69 0.35
N ALA A 13 -1.27 12.08 -0.11
CA ALA A 13 -1.00 11.90 -1.52
C ALA A 13 -0.28 10.56 -1.78
N SER A 14 -0.95 9.67 -2.51
CA SER A 14 -0.38 8.41 -2.98
C SER A 14 -0.03 8.55 -4.46
N PHE A 15 1.24 8.75 -4.76
CA PHE A 15 1.70 8.84 -6.15
C PHE A 15 1.85 7.45 -6.78
N PRO A 16 1.71 7.32 -8.13
CA PRO A 16 1.66 6.03 -8.80
C PRO A 16 2.86 5.13 -8.54
N CYS A 17 2.57 3.89 -8.14
CA CYS A 17 3.56 2.87 -7.81
C CYS A 17 4.06 2.05 -9.02
N SER A 18 3.50 2.26 -10.22
CA SER A 18 3.72 1.39 -11.40
C SER A 18 5.19 1.33 -11.85
N VAL A 19 5.99 2.35 -11.55
CA VAL A 19 7.43 2.41 -11.81
C VAL A 19 8.27 1.74 -10.72
N PHE A 20 7.72 1.54 -9.51
CA PHE A 20 8.43 1.03 -8.33
C PHE A 20 7.99 -0.38 -7.93
N SER A 21 6.89 -0.90 -8.50
CA SER A 21 6.34 -2.20 -8.14
C SER A 21 7.25 -3.35 -8.58
N ILE A 22 7.48 -4.31 -7.68
CA ILE A 22 8.21 -5.57 -7.96
C ILE A 22 7.51 -6.38 -9.05
N ALA A 23 6.19 -6.27 -9.16
CA ALA A 23 5.39 -6.95 -10.19
C ALA A 23 5.42 -6.24 -11.56
N GLY A 24 6.04 -5.06 -11.67
CA GLY A 24 6.18 -4.26 -12.89
C GLY A 24 7.56 -4.39 -13.53
N ASP A 25 7.65 -3.92 -14.77
CA ASP A 25 8.90 -3.93 -15.56
C ASP A 25 9.75 -2.69 -15.17
N ARG A 26 10.43 -2.75 -14.02
CA ARG A 26 11.13 -1.65 -13.36
C ARG A 26 12.12 -0.91 -14.28
N GLN A 27 12.98 -1.64 -14.99
CA GLN A 27 14.07 -1.05 -15.77
C GLN A 27 13.62 -0.35 -17.06
N LYS A 28 12.46 -0.74 -17.60
CA LYS A 28 11.96 -0.17 -18.86
C LYS A 28 11.04 1.05 -18.69
N ALA A 29 10.61 1.33 -17.47
CA ALA A 29 9.57 2.31 -17.18
C ALA A 29 10.09 3.64 -16.61
N TRP A 30 11.32 3.67 -16.10
CA TRP A 30 11.94 4.83 -15.48
C TRP A 30 12.18 5.96 -16.49
N GLY A 31 11.77 7.18 -16.17
CA GLY A 31 11.97 8.34 -17.01
C GLY A 31 11.16 8.39 -18.31
N LYS A 32 10.22 7.46 -18.53
CA LYS A 32 9.38 7.43 -19.74
C LYS A 32 7.96 7.90 -19.46
N GLU A 33 7.40 8.62 -20.43
CA GLU A 33 5.98 8.93 -20.42
C GLU A 33 5.13 7.66 -20.55
N LYS A 34 4.10 7.56 -19.75
CA LYS A 34 3.11 6.48 -19.79
C LYS A 34 1.71 7.04 -19.90
N VAL A 35 0.85 6.28 -20.61
CA VAL A 35 -0.59 6.53 -20.68
C VAL A 35 -1.26 5.58 -19.69
N PHE A 36 -2.08 6.10 -18.80
CA PHE A 36 -2.94 5.29 -17.95
C PHE A 36 -4.06 4.65 -18.76
N ARG A 37 -4.57 3.51 -18.25
CA ARG A 37 -5.67 2.78 -18.88
C ARG A 37 -6.98 3.57 -18.97
N GLU A 38 -7.10 4.64 -18.19
CA GLU A 38 -8.28 5.51 -18.12
C GLU A 38 -8.29 6.64 -19.17
N GLY A 39 -7.48 6.54 -20.24
CA GLY A 39 -7.50 7.51 -21.35
C GLY A 39 -6.86 8.87 -21.03
N GLN A 40 -6.06 8.97 -19.97
CA GLN A 40 -5.31 10.17 -19.64
C GLN A 40 -4.18 10.44 -20.65
N LYS A 41 -3.75 11.70 -20.75
CA LYS A 41 -2.58 12.07 -21.57
C LYS A 41 -1.33 11.38 -21.03
N ALA A 42 -0.39 11.08 -21.94
CA ALA A 42 0.94 10.58 -21.55
C ALA A 42 1.60 11.56 -20.58
N GLN A 43 2.13 11.05 -19.47
CA GLN A 43 2.80 11.83 -18.43
C GLN A 43 3.90 11.00 -17.76
N ARG A 44 4.89 11.68 -17.20
CA ARG A 44 5.92 11.04 -16.38
C ARG A 44 5.37 10.83 -14.99
N LEU A 45 5.20 9.55 -14.60
CA LEU A 45 4.61 9.17 -13.32
C LEU A 45 5.57 9.36 -12.14
N ASP A 46 6.86 9.29 -12.40
CA ASP A 46 7.93 9.56 -11.47
C ASP A 46 7.93 11.02 -10.98
N ASP A 47 7.44 11.98 -11.79
CA ASP A 47 7.39 13.39 -11.41
C ASP A 47 6.21 13.73 -10.45
N LEU A 48 5.20 12.85 -10.32
CA LEU A 48 3.97 13.15 -9.55
C LEU A 48 4.21 13.30 -8.03
N ALA A 49 5.22 12.64 -7.48
CA ALA A 49 5.61 12.88 -6.09
C ALA A 49 6.07 14.33 -5.90
N PHE A 50 6.84 14.87 -6.84
CA PHE A 50 7.35 16.24 -6.76
C PHE A 50 6.24 17.29 -6.93
N TYR A 51 5.21 17.00 -7.72
CA TYR A 51 3.99 17.84 -7.76
C TYR A 51 3.26 17.84 -6.42
N SER A 52 3.19 16.69 -5.74
CA SER A 52 2.59 16.59 -4.40
C SER A 52 3.40 17.37 -3.37
N ILE A 53 4.73 17.36 -3.47
CA ILE A 53 5.63 18.14 -2.60
C ILE A 53 5.48 19.65 -2.89
N ALA A 54 5.38 20.04 -4.17
CA ALA A 54 5.15 21.44 -4.53
C ALA A 54 3.81 21.94 -3.98
N LEU A 55 2.76 21.10 -4.01
CA LEU A 55 1.47 21.41 -3.41
C LEU A 55 1.58 21.54 -1.88
N ALA A 56 2.30 20.63 -1.22
CA ALA A 56 2.56 20.72 0.22
C ALA A 56 3.31 22.01 0.58
N LYS A 57 4.30 22.41 -0.23
CA LYS A 57 5.03 23.67 -0.06
C LYS A 57 4.13 24.90 -0.20
N GLU A 58 3.15 24.87 -1.07
CA GLU A 58 2.22 25.98 -1.28
C GLU A 58 1.14 26.04 -0.21
N LEU A 59 0.50 24.89 0.09
CA LEU A 59 -0.62 24.81 1.05
C LEU A 59 -0.20 24.79 2.52
N GLN A 60 1.05 24.42 2.80
CA GLN A 60 1.59 24.31 4.16
C GLN A 60 0.71 23.53 5.15
N PRO A 61 0.20 22.33 4.83
CA PRO A 61 -0.53 21.51 5.78
C PRO A 61 0.33 21.22 7.02
N LYS A 62 -0.30 20.94 8.16
CA LYS A 62 0.44 20.60 9.39
C LYS A 62 1.21 19.29 9.21
N VAL A 63 0.59 18.30 8.57
CA VAL A 63 1.17 16.98 8.30
C VAL A 63 1.01 16.62 6.83
N VAL A 64 2.04 16.00 6.26
CA VAL A 64 1.99 15.39 4.92
C VAL A 64 2.12 13.88 5.07
N VAL A 65 1.29 13.13 4.34
CA VAL A 65 1.32 11.67 4.27
C VAL A 65 1.53 11.27 2.82
N PHE A 66 2.58 10.48 2.55
CA PHE A 66 2.75 9.81 1.25
C PHE A 66 2.75 8.31 1.46
N GLU A 67 2.09 7.58 0.57
CA GLU A 67 2.10 6.11 0.58
C GLU A 67 2.66 5.59 -0.74
N ASN A 68 3.37 4.45 -0.66
CA ASN A 68 3.81 3.73 -1.85
C ASN A 68 4.10 2.25 -1.55
N VAL A 69 4.46 1.49 -2.60
CA VAL A 69 4.85 0.08 -2.46
C VAL A 69 6.27 -0.05 -1.90
N GLN A 70 6.53 -1.18 -1.22
CA GLN A 70 7.85 -1.51 -0.65
C GLN A 70 9.00 -1.37 -1.65
N GLY A 71 8.73 -1.60 -2.94
CA GLY A 71 9.74 -1.51 -3.99
C GLY A 71 10.40 -0.14 -4.13
N LEU A 72 9.77 0.92 -3.62
CA LEU A 72 10.34 2.27 -3.58
C LEU A 72 11.61 2.35 -2.70
N LEU A 73 11.73 1.49 -1.69
CA LEU A 73 12.90 1.44 -0.81
C LEU A 73 14.02 0.52 -1.33
N GLN A 74 13.99 0.08 -2.59
CA GLN A 74 14.91 -0.93 -3.11
C GLN A 74 15.56 -0.53 -4.44
N GLY A 75 16.84 -0.91 -4.61
CA GLY A 75 17.60 -0.68 -5.84
C GLY A 75 17.75 0.79 -6.18
N GLU A 76 17.65 1.13 -7.46
CA GLU A 76 17.81 2.51 -7.96
C GLU A 76 16.74 3.49 -7.44
N ALA A 77 15.59 2.97 -6.96
CA ALA A 77 14.53 3.80 -6.38
C ALA A 77 14.95 4.53 -5.09
N ILE A 78 16.03 4.09 -4.44
CA ILE A 78 16.57 4.76 -3.23
C ILE A 78 17.02 6.20 -3.56
N GLU A 79 17.57 6.46 -4.72
CA GLU A 79 17.98 7.82 -5.11
C GLU A 79 16.75 8.75 -5.23
N TYR A 80 15.63 8.21 -5.70
CA TYR A 80 14.37 8.94 -5.73
C TYR A 80 13.84 9.24 -4.32
N VAL A 81 14.01 8.33 -3.38
CA VAL A 81 13.67 8.56 -1.96
C VAL A 81 14.53 9.67 -1.36
N LYS A 82 15.82 9.71 -1.67
CA LYS A 82 16.72 10.79 -1.21
C LYS A 82 16.26 12.15 -1.72
N GLU A 83 15.83 12.22 -2.98
CA GLU A 83 15.31 13.44 -3.58
C GLU A 83 13.99 13.88 -2.92
N ILE A 84 13.08 12.93 -2.60
CA ILE A 84 11.86 13.22 -1.82
C ILE A 84 12.23 13.85 -0.48
N TYR A 85 13.21 13.29 0.26
CA TYR A 85 13.66 13.86 1.53
C TYR A 85 14.20 15.26 1.37
N SER A 86 15.08 15.50 0.38
CA SER A 86 15.66 16.80 0.10
C SER A 86 14.60 17.85 -0.22
N GLN A 87 13.63 17.51 -1.09
CA GLN A 87 12.57 18.44 -1.47
C GLN A 87 11.58 18.70 -0.34
N MET A 88 11.26 17.70 0.49
CA MET A 88 10.42 17.88 1.68
C MET A 88 11.11 18.75 2.73
N ASP A 89 12.41 18.60 2.92
CA ASP A 89 13.19 19.48 3.81
C ASP A 89 13.14 20.94 3.33
N ASN A 90 13.32 21.16 2.03
CA ASN A 90 13.20 22.46 1.37
C ASN A 90 11.76 23.03 1.36
N ALA A 91 10.75 22.16 1.44
CA ALA A 91 9.34 22.53 1.58
C ALA A 91 8.95 22.90 3.02
N GLY A 92 9.86 22.70 3.99
CA GLY A 92 9.65 23.06 5.39
C GLY A 92 9.16 21.93 6.28
N TYR A 93 9.42 20.66 5.93
CA TYR A 93 8.98 19.49 6.70
C TYR A 93 10.16 18.65 7.20
N ILE A 94 10.00 18.02 8.35
CA ILE A 94 10.84 16.89 8.78
C ILE A 94 10.12 15.60 8.40
N LEU A 95 10.70 14.86 7.45
CA LEU A 95 10.14 13.65 6.88
C LEU A 95 10.72 12.41 7.56
N GLN A 96 9.89 11.42 7.79
CA GLN A 96 10.28 10.08 8.25
C GLN A 96 9.53 9.03 7.43
N HIS A 97 10.00 7.78 7.39
CA HIS A 97 9.26 6.70 6.74
C HIS A 97 9.31 5.38 7.51
N TRP A 98 8.30 4.55 7.30
CA TRP A 98 8.15 3.22 7.85
C TRP A 98 7.66 2.25 6.78
N LEU A 99 8.20 1.04 6.80
CA LEU A 99 7.62 -0.08 6.07
C LEU A 99 6.63 -0.79 6.99
N LEU A 100 5.34 -0.55 6.77
CA LEU A 100 4.25 -1.13 7.53
C LEU A 100 3.66 -2.33 6.80
N ASN A 101 3.15 -3.31 7.54
CA ASN A 101 2.42 -4.42 6.95
C ASN A 101 0.99 -4.44 7.50
N ALA A 102 0.01 -4.39 6.61
CA ALA A 102 -1.41 -4.35 6.95
C ALA A 102 -1.85 -5.50 7.88
N ARG A 103 -1.25 -6.70 7.76
CA ARG A 103 -1.57 -7.85 8.61
C ARG A 103 -1.36 -7.63 10.11
N ASN A 104 -0.46 -6.70 10.47
CA ASN A 104 -0.20 -6.33 11.87
C ASN A 104 -1.07 -5.15 12.33
N MET A 105 -2.01 -4.72 11.49
CA MET A 105 -2.84 -3.52 11.66
C MET A 105 -4.34 -3.85 11.61
N GLY A 106 -4.75 -5.09 11.97
CA GLY A 106 -6.15 -5.51 11.92
C GLY A 106 -6.72 -5.70 10.51
N VAL A 107 -5.86 -5.86 9.50
CA VAL A 107 -6.24 -6.12 8.11
C VAL A 107 -5.92 -7.57 7.77
N PRO A 108 -6.89 -8.39 7.31
CA PRO A 108 -6.65 -9.79 6.97
C PRO A 108 -5.92 -9.97 5.63
N GLN A 109 -4.87 -9.16 5.42
CA GLN A 109 -4.08 -9.19 4.19
C GLN A 109 -2.59 -8.90 4.49
N ASN A 110 -1.71 -9.74 4.00
CA ASN A 110 -0.27 -9.49 3.98
C ASN A 110 0.05 -8.46 2.88
N ARG A 111 0.05 -7.16 3.25
CA ARG A 111 0.21 -6.04 2.32
C ARG A 111 1.24 -5.04 2.86
N PRO A 112 2.52 -5.22 2.54
CA PRO A 112 3.56 -4.26 2.92
C PRO A 112 3.44 -2.97 2.11
N ARG A 113 3.49 -1.82 2.81
CA ARG A 113 3.46 -0.47 2.24
C ARG A 113 4.43 0.44 2.98
N VAL A 114 5.08 1.31 2.24
CA VAL A 114 5.90 2.36 2.82
C VAL A 114 5.04 3.61 3.01
N PHE A 115 5.08 4.15 4.23
CA PHE A 115 4.46 5.43 4.57
C PHE A 115 5.55 6.45 4.89
N PHE A 116 5.47 7.60 4.27
CA PHE A 116 6.27 8.77 4.60
C PHE A 116 5.37 9.76 5.34
N LEU A 117 5.80 10.19 6.51
CA LEU A 117 5.09 11.19 7.32
C LEU A 117 5.98 12.39 7.53
N GLY A 118 5.50 13.56 7.11
CA GLY A 118 6.20 14.84 7.28
C GLY A 118 5.44 15.74 8.26
N LEU A 119 6.08 16.14 9.36
CA LEU A 119 5.56 17.21 10.23
C LEU A 119 6.21 18.52 9.84
N ARG A 120 5.42 19.61 9.74
CA ARG A 120 5.91 20.94 9.40
C ARG A 120 6.89 21.45 10.48
N LYS A 121 8.04 21.99 10.07
CA LYS A 121 9.19 22.29 10.93
C LYS A 121 8.86 23.22 12.09
N ASP A 122 8.01 24.24 11.88
CA ASP A 122 7.58 25.18 12.91
C ASP A 122 6.80 24.51 14.06
N LEU A 123 6.14 23.36 13.77
CA LEU A 123 5.36 22.59 14.73
C LEU A 123 6.17 21.48 15.42
N CYS A 124 7.39 21.19 14.97
CA CYS A 124 8.16 20.04 15.45
C CYS A 124 8.67 20.17 16.88
N LYS A 125 8.92 21.39 17.37
CA LYS A 125 9.66 21.65 18.62
C LYS A 125 9.19 20.83 19.83
N PRO A 126 7.88 20.69 20.13
CA PRO A 126 7.41 19.92 21.29
C PRO A 126 7.63 18.41 21.17
N PHE A 127 7.84 17.91 19.95
CA PHE A 127 7.86 16.46 19.65
C PHE A 127 9.27 15.92 19.43
N MET A 128 10.29 16.79 19.37
CA MET A 128 11.65 16.39 18.99
C MET A 128 12.29 15.43 19.99
N VAL A 129 12.70 14.28 19.49
CA VAL A 129 13.48 13.26 20.24
C VAL A 129 14.76 12.93 19.48
N GLN A 130 15.76 12.43 20.21
CA GLN A 130 16.97 11.89 19.59
C GLN A 130 16.63 10.55 18.94
N LYS A 131 16.87 10.42 17.64
CA LYS A 131 16.71 9.19 16.88
C LYS A 131 18.01 8.37 16.90
N ASP A 132 19.12 9.05 16.64
CA ASP A 132 20.48 8.50 16.69
C ASP A 132 21.47 9.58 17.14
N LEU A 133 22.78 9.33 17.01
CA LEU A 133 23.82 10.29 17.44
C LEU A 133 23.77 11.64 16.71
N PHE A 134 23.20 11.71 15.52
CA PHE A 134 23.28 12.87 14.64
C PHE A 134 21.91 13.45 14.25
N GLU A 135 20.83 12.67 14.40
CA GLU A 135 19.52 13.05 13.91
C GLU A 135 18.48 13.17 15.04
N ARG A 136 17.73 14.26 15.01
CA ARG A 136 16.54 14.47 15.85
C ARG A 136 15.31 14.50 14.96
N VAL A 137 14.26 13.83 15.38
CA VAL A 137 13.01 13.71 14.64
C VAL A 137 11.79 13.91 15.54
N PRO A 138 10.65 14.38 15.01
CA PRO A 138 9.40 14.41 15.77
C PRO A 138 8.93 12.98 16.05
N LYS A 139 8.77 12.68 17.35
CA LYS A 139 8.36 11.35 17.81
C LYS A 139 6.97 11.01 17.32
N ILE A 140 6.84 9.85 16.73
CA ILE A 140 5.58 9.18 16.42
C ILE A 140 5.77 7.67 16.58
N ASP A 141 4.80 7.03 17.20
CA ASP A 141 4.79 5.57 17.35
C ASP A 141 4.06 4.94 16.17
N MET A 142 4.78 4.19 15.36
CA MET A 142 4.26 3.48 14.19
C MET A 142 4.40 1.96 14.33
N ASP A 143 4.52 1.46 15.57
CA ASP A 143 4.50 0.03 15.85
C ASP A 143 3.07 -0.46 16.00
N PHE A 144 2.74 -1.49 15.24
CA PHE A 144 1.43 -2.13 15.22
C PHE A 144 1.61 -3.63 15.44
N ASN A 145 0.89 -4.17 16.42
CA ASN A 145 1.02 -5.56 16.85
C ASN A 145 -0.36 -6.24 17.00
N GLU A 146 -1.30 -5.89 16.11
CA GLU A 146 -2.61 -6.54 16.07
C GLU A 146 -2.46 -8.03 15.71
N LYS A 147 -3.34 -8.86 16.30
CA LYS A 147 -3.39 -10.29 15.96
C LYS A 147 -3.69 -10.47 14.47
N GLU A 148 -2.93 -11.33 13.83
CA GLU A 148 -3.19 -11.70 12.44
C GLU A 148 -4.56 -12.38 12.30
N ILE A 149 -5.32 -11.99 11.29
CA ILE A 149 -6.61 -12.57 10.92
C ILE A 149 -6.36 -13.50 9.73
N VAL A 150 -6.59 -14.80 9.94
CA VAL A 150 -6.36 -15.81 8.90
C VAL A 150 -7.58 -15.94 7.98
N LEU A 151 -7.37 -16.52 6.81
CA LEU A 151 -8.41 -16.63 5.77
C LEU A 151 -9.69 -17.31 6.28
N ASP A 152 -9.57 -18.34 7.10
CA ASP A 152 -10.69 -19.13 7.63
C ASP A 152 -11.60 -18.34 8.58
N GLU A 153 -11.12 -17.22 9.13
CA GLU A 153 -11.90 -16.35 10.01
C GLU A 153 -12.95 -15.50 9.26
N PHE A 154 -12.84 -15.33 7.94
CA PHE A 154 -13.73 -14.43 7.19
C PHE A 154 -14.19 -14.95 5.81
N SER A 155 -13.56 -15.99 5.26
CA SER A 155 -13.80 -16.45 3.89
C SER A 155 -15.14 -17.19 3.76
N ASP A 156 -15.86 -16.90 2.66
CA ASP A 156 -17.02 -17.66 2.24
C ASP A 156 -16.67 -18.80 1.24
N TYR A 157 -15.41 -18.82 0.77
CA TYR A 157 -14.89 -19.78 -0.23
C TYR A 157 -15.72 -19.89 -1.51
N ASN A 158 -16.57 -18.91 -1.81
CA ASN A 158 -17.54 -18.94 -2.90
C ASN A 158 -17.04 -18.21 -4.16
N GLY A 159 -15.85 -18.58 -4.63
CA GLY A 159 -15.24 -17.97 -5.80
C GLY A 159 -15.57 -18.66 -7.11
N ARG A 160 -15.19 -18.01 -8.22
CA ARG A 160 -15.31 -18.55 -9.57
C ARG A 160 -14.39 -19.76 -9.75
N GLN A 161 -14.92 -20.84 -10.31
CA GLN A 161 -14.16 -22.06 -10.59
C GLN A 161 -12.95 -21.80 -11.50
N ILE A 162 -11.84 -22.48 -11.21
CA ILE A 162 -10.63 -22.38 -12.03
C ILE A 162 -10.82 -23.13 -13.38
N PRO A 163 -10.20 -22.65 -14.47
CA PRO A 163 -10.32 -23.31 -15.77
C PRO A 163 -9.58 -24.66 -15.79
N LYS A 164 -10.00 -25.56 -16.69
CA LYS A 164 -9.41 -26.91 -16.85
C LYS A 164 -7.89 -26.92 -16.96
N GLY A 165 -7.30 -25.92 -17.63
CA GLY A 165 -5.84 -25.81 -17.77
C GLY A 165 -5.11 -25.55 -16.46
N VAL A 166 -5.75 -24.91 -15.48
CA VAL A 166 -5.22 -24.70 -14.12
C VAL A 166 -5.57 -25.89 -13.23
N MET A 167 -6.78 -26.47 -13.39
CA MET A 167 -7.28 -27.60 -12.61
C MET A 167 -6.31 -28.78 -12.62
N LYS A 168 -5.79 -29.16 -13.80
CA LYS A 168 -4.84 -30.27 -13.92
C LYS A 168 -3.60 -30.14 -13.04
N TYR A 169 -3.15 -28.92 -12.74
CA TYR A 169 -2.04 -28.67 -11.83
C TYR A 169 -2.54 -28.60 -10.38
N TRP A 170 -3.66 -27.93 -10.14
CA TRP A 170 -4.26 -27.80 -8.82
C TRP A 170 -4.52 -29.16 -8.15
N GLU A 171 -4.97 -30.18 -8.90
CA GLU A 171 -5.17 -31.55 -8.41
C GLU A 171 -3.90 -32.23 -7.89
N HIS A 172 -2.72 -31.80 -8.35
CA HIS A 172 -1.41 -32.32 -7.93
C HIS A 172 -0.71 -31.45 -6.88
N ARG A 173 -1.44 -30.54 -6.23
CA ARG A 173 -0.88 -29.68 -5.17
C ARG A 173 -0.52 -30.48 -3.92
N ASN A 174 0.48 -29.98 -3.20
CA ASN A 174 0.84 -30.46 -1.87
C ASN A 174 1.07 -29.26 -0.91
N GLU A 175 1.14 -29.54 0.38
CA GLU A 175 1.26 -28.51 1.44
C GLU A 175 2.45 -27.53 1.26
N LYS A 176 3.49 -27.94 0.55
CA LYS A 176 4.68 -27.11 0.31
C LYS A 176 4.51 -26.14 -0.85
N ASP A 177 3.55 -26.37 -1.72
CA ASP A 177 3.29 -25.51 -2.87
C ASP A 177 2.63 -24.19 -2.41
N ASN A 178 3.15 -23.06 -2.89
CA ASN A 178 2.60 -21.74 -2.64
C ASN A 178 1.91 -21.14 -3.88
N SER A 179 2.05 -21.79 -5.04
CA SER A 179 1.51 -21.33 -6.30
C SER A 179 1.32 -22.49 -7.29
N ILE A 180 0.50 -22.25 -8.32
CA ILE A 180 0.44 -23.15 -9.48
C ILE A 180 1.82 -23.25 -10.15
N GLY A 181 2.62 -22.18 -10.11
CA GLY A 181 3.97 -22.18 -10.67
C GLY A 181 4.90 -23.22 -10.04
N ASP A 182 4.79 -23.48 -8.73
CA ASP A 182 5.58 -24.49 -8.04
C ASP A 182 5.26 -25.89 -8.56
N ILE A 183 3.99 -26.15 -8.80
CA ILE A 183 3.50 -27.43 -9.33
C ILE A 183 3.96 -27.65 -10.78
N VAL A 184 3.83 -26.61 -11.63
CA VAL A 184 4.31 -26.65 -13.02
C VAL A 184 5.80 -26.92 -13.08
N LYS A 185 6.59 -26.27 -12.22
CA LYS A 185 8.04 -26.50 -12.11
C LYS A 185 8.33 -27.95 -11.72
N ARG A 186 7.57 -28.50 -10.77
CA ARG A 186 7.76 -29.88 -10.28
C ARG A 186 7.32 -30.94 -11.30
N MET A 187 6.21 -30.71 -12.02
CA MET A 187 5.64 -31.69 -12.96
C MET A 187 6.27 -31.61 -14.35
N ASP A 188 6.42 -30.40 -14.87
CA ASP A 188 6.81 -30.17 -16.27
C ASP A 188 8.29 -29.73 -16.42
N ASN A 189 9.02 -29.53 -15.32
CA ASN A 189 10.38 -29.02 -15.27
C ASN A 189 10.60 -27.73 -16.10
N ARG A 190 9.61 -26.82 -16.08
CA ARG A 190 9.64 -25.55 -16.80
C ARG A 190 9.22 -24.39 -15.91
N LEU A 191 9.66 -23.18 -16.29
CA LEU A 191 9.13 -21.97 -15.67
C LEU A 191 7.68 -21.78 -16.05
N SER A 192 6.84 -21.45 -15.07
CA SER A 192 5.43 -21.24 -15.28
C SER A 192 5.14 -19.81 -15.71
N MET A 193 4.24 -19.64 -16.68
CA MET A 193 3.57 -18.38 -16.98
C MET A 193 2.41 -18.10 -16.00
N PHE A 194 2.02 -19.07 -15.19
CA PHE A 194 0.96 -18.92 -14.20
C PHE A 194 1.49 -18.24 -12.95
N ASN A 195 0.90 -17.12 -12.60
CA ASN A 195 1.21 -16.33 -11.39
C ASN A 195 0.14 -16.48 -10.29
N ASN A 196 -0.55 -17.63 -10.27
CA ASN A 196 -1.60 -17.90 -9.30
C ASN A 196 -0.99 -18.34 -7.97
N MET A 197 -1.27 -17.59 -6.91
CA MET A 197 -0.84 -17.88 -5.53
C MET A 197 -1.94 -18.61 -4.78
N PHE A 198 -1.56 -19.57 -3.94
CA PHE A 198 -2.51 -20.26 -3.09
C PHE A 198 -2.87 -19.45 -1.84
N LEU A 199 -4.16 -19.40 -1.56
CA LEU A 199 -4.72 -18.96 -0.29
C LEU A 199 -4.95 -20.17 0.60
N LYS A 200 -4.24 -20.25 1.72
CA LYS A 200 -4.36 -21.32 2.71
C LYS A 200 -5.18 -20.84 3.89
N LYS A 201 -6.12 -21.65 4.36
CA LYS A 201 -7.09 -21.28 5.41
C LYS A 201 -6.46 -20.80 6.73
N ASP A 202 -5.31 -21.39 7.10
CA ASP A 202 -4.56 -21.10 8.32
C ASP A 202 -3.55 -19.92 8.15
N LYS A 203 -3.58 -19.22 7.01
CA LYS A 203 -2.68 -18.11 6.71
C LYS A 203 -3.46 -16.83 6.43
N VAL A 204 -2.79 -15.71 6.64
CA VAL A 204 -3.27 -14.40 6.22
C VAL A 204 -3.34 -14.34 4.70
N CYS A 205 -4.39 -13.73 4.15
CA CYS A 205 -4.55 -13.56 2.71
C CYS A 205 -3.33 -12.86 2.09
N ASN A 206 -2.90 -13.33 0.94
CA ASN A 206 -1.82 -12.70 0.18
C ASN A 206 -2.24 -11.31 -0.34
N THR A 207 -1.27 -10.47 -0.70
CA THR A 207 -1.55 -9.16 -1.30
C THR A 207 -2.48 -9.28 -2.50
N ILE A 208 -3.64 -8.64 -2.41
CA ILE A 208 -4.58 -8.48 -3.52
C ILE A 208 -3.97 -7.48 -4.52
N SER A 209 -3.86 -7.90 -5.77
CA SER A 209 -3.38 -7.07 -6.88
C SER A 209 -4.54 -6.61 -7.74
N ALA A 210 -4.31 -5.57 -8.55
CA ALA A 210 -5.30 -5.07 -9.52
C ALA A 210 -5.51 -6.01 -10.73
N MET A 211 -5.18 -7.28 -10.57
CA MET A 211 -5.34 -8.32 -11.60
C MET A 211 -6.24 -9.43 -11.09
N GLU A 212 -7.27 -9.74 -11.83
CA GLU A 212 -8.12 -10.91 -11.60
C GLU A 212 -7.30 -12.20 -11.68
N ASP A 213 -7.78 -13.27 -11.07
CA ASP A 213 -7.20 -14.62 -11.21
C ASP A 213 -5.79 -14.82 -10.64
N ARG A 214 -5.35 -13.93 -9.73
CA ARG A 214 -4.04 -14.06 -9.07
C ARG A 214 -4.07 -14.96 -7.85
N LEU A 215 -5.17 -14.99 -7.13
CA LEU A 215 -5.32 -15.69 -5.87
C LEU A 215 -6.36 -16.80 -6.03
N LEU A 216 -6.03 -18.00 -5.61
CA LEU A 216 -6.95 -19.15 -5.63
C LEU A 216 -6.85 -19.93 -4.31
N TYR A 217 -7.96 -20.49 -3.89
CA TYR A 217 -7.98 -21.28 -2.66
C TYR A 217 -7.21 -22.57 -2.81
N PHE A 218 -6.50 -22.93 -1.74
CA PHE A 218 -5.76 -24.19 -1.70
C PHE A 218 -6.71 -25.39 -1.59
N ASP A 219 -7.75 -25.27 -0.77
CA ASP A 219 -8.67 -26.37 -0.47
C ASP A 219 -9.89 -26.43 -1.40
N ASN A 220 -10.15 -25.39 -2.19
CA ASN A 220 -11.26 -25.27 -3.10
C ASN A 220 -10.78 -24.85 -4.50
N PRO A 221 -11.14 -25.54 -5.61
CA PRO A 221 -10.69 -25.24 -6.95
C PRO A 221 -11.35 -23.97 -7.53
N SER A 222 -11.26 -22.88 -6.82
CA SER A 222 -11.81 -21.59 -7.24
C SER A 222 -10.85 -20.42 -6.90
N TYR A 223 -11.00 -19.34 -7.64
CA TYR A 223 -10.33 -18.08 -7.36
C TYR A 223 -10.96 -17.41 -6.13
N ILE A 224 -10.25 -16.45 -5.54
CA ILE A 224 -10.79 -15.63 -4.44
C ILE A 224 -12.13 -15.00 -4.85
N SER A 225 -13.11 -15.04 -3.95
CA SER A 225 -14.42 -14.42 -4.18
C SER A 225 -14.36 -12.89 -4.12
N ALA A 226 -15.39 -12.23 -4.68
CA ALA A 226 -15.55 -10.78 -4.50
C ALA A 226 -15.77 -10.44 -3.02
N HIS A 227 -16.54 -11.24 -2.29
CA HIS A 227 -16.76 -11.12 -0.85
C HIS A 227 -15.43 -11.13 -0.09
N ASP A 228 -14.61 -12.15 -0.29
CA ASP A 228 -13.33 -12.28 0.42
C ASP A 228 -12.33 -11.19 0.02
N THR A 229 -12.37 -10.75 -1.25
CA THR A 229 -11.55 -9.62 -1.73
C THR A 229 -11.89 -8.33 -1.00
N ILE A 230 -13.18 -8.04 -0.81
CA ILE A 230 -13.69 -6.85 -0.11
C ILE A 230 -13.29 -6.90 1.37
N LEU A 231 -13.55 -8.02 2.05
CA LEU A 231 -13.22 -8.20 3.46
C LEU A 231 -11.71 -8.21 3.73
N ALA A 232 -10.93 -8.92 2.92
CA ALA A 232 -9.47 -8.91 3.04
C ALA A 232 -8.85 -7.52 2.83
N SER A 233 -9.58 -6.63 2.15
CA SER A 233 -9.17 -5.23 1.96
C SER A 233 -9.87 -4.27 2.92
N THR A 234 -10.63 -4.78 3.89
CA THR A 234 -11.35 -4.03 4.93
C THR A 234 -12.30 -2.94 4.41
N PHE A 235 -12.85 -3.12 3.20
CA PHE A 235 -13.95 -2.29 2.74
C PHE A 235 -15.27 -2.75 3.38
N PRO A 236 -16.22 -1.84 3.65
CA PRO A 236 -17.57 -2.22 4.00
C PRO A 236 -18.21 -3.04 2.86
N MET A 237 -19.04 -4.02 3.21
CA MET A 237 -19.70 -4.87 2.22
C MET A 237 -20.71 -4.15 1.32
N ASP A 238 -21.22 -3.03 1.79
CA ASP A 238 -22.13 -2.12 1.10
C ASP A 238 -21.40 -0.96 0.37
N TYR A 239 -20.04 -1.02 0.29
CA TYR A 239 -19.28 0.01 -0.41
C TYR A 239 -19.59 0.00 -1.90
N ASP A 240 -20.02 1.15 -2.44
CA ASP A 240 -20.25 1.33 -3.86
C ASP A 240 -18.95 1.54 -4.64
N PHE A 241 -18.53 0.52 -5.35
CA PHE A 241 -17.35 0.58 -6.23
C PHE A 241 -17.61 1.33 -7.56
N ASN A 242 -18.79 1.93 -7.74
CA ASN A 242 -19.18 2.70 -8.93
C ASN A 242 -18.90 1.93 -10.24
N GLY A 243 -19.31 0.67 -10.28
CA GLY A 243 -19.15 -0.22 -11.45
C GLY A 243 -17.74 -0.79 -11.65
N MET A 244 -16.75 -0.41 -10.87
CA MET A 244 -15.44 -1.05 -10.88
C MET A 244 -15.50 -2.46 -10.27
N LYS A 245 -14.70 -3.35 -10.78
CA LYS A 245 -14.54 -4.68 -10.19
C LYS A 245 -13.86 -4.57 -8.82
N PRO A 246 -14.39 -5.21 -7.75
CA PRO A 246 -13.80 -5.14 -6.40
C PRO A 246 -12.32 -5.49 -6.35
N TRP A 247 -11.88 -6.56 -7.04
CA TRP A 247 -10.47 -6.94 -7.07
C TRP A 247 -9.56 -5.85 -7.67
N PHE A 248 -10.03 -5.07 -8.65
CA PHE A 248 -9.26 -3.97 -9.23
C PHE A 248 -9.14 -2.81 -8.23
N ALA A 249 -10.26 -2.36 -7.68
CA ALA A 249 -10.29 -1.26 -6.71
C ALA A 249 -9.48 -1.60 -5.46
N CYS A 250 -9.73 -2.76 -4.84
CA CYS A 250 -9.01 -3.24 -3.66
C CYS A 250 -7.51 -3.46 -3.92
N GLY A 251 -7.15 -3.89 -5.13
CA GLY A 251 -5.75 -4.08 -5.51
C GLY A 251 -4.97 -2.77 -5.65
N MET A 252 -5.66 -1.69 -6.04
CA MET A 252 -5.06 -0.38 -6.26
C MET A 252 -4.96 0.48 -5.00
N CYS A 253 -5.82 0.27 -4.00
CA CYS A 253 -5.90 1.15 -2.83
C CYS A 253 -5.15 0.62 -1.60
N VAL A 254 -5.00 1.48 -0.61
CA VAL A 254 -4.63 1.12 0.76
C VAL A 254 -5.89 0.64 1.48
N PRO A 255 -5.85 -0.48 2.23
CA PRO A 255 -6.99 -0.90 3.02
C PRO A 255 -7.45 0.19 4.00
N PRO A 256 -8.76 0.52 4.09
CA PRO A 256 -9.27 1.57 4.96
C PRO A 256 -8.81 1.46 6.42
N VAL A 257 -8.81 0.26 7.00
CA VAL A 257 -8.36 0.04 8.39
C VAL A 257 -6.86 0.34 8.55
N MET A 258 -6.02 0.00 7.56
CA MET A 258 -4.60 0.36 7.59
C MET A 258 -4.42 1.88 7.61
N MET A 259 -5.14 2.62 6.76
CA MET A 259 -5.05 4.08 6.71
C MET A 259 -5.63 4.74 7.98
N ALA A 260 -6.72 4.20 8.53
CA ALA A 260 -7.31 4.67 9.78
C ALA A 260 -6.31 4.56 10.95
N ASN A 261 -5.56 3.47 11.04
CA ASN A 261 -4.52 3.29 12.05
C ASN A 261 -3.38 4.32 11.91
N VAL A 262 -2.92 4.59 10.68
CA VAL A 262 -1.92 5.64 10.43
C VAL A 262 -2.46 7.01 10.84
N ALA A 263 -3.68 7.34 10.44
CA ALA A 263 -4.33 8.62 10.79
C ALA A 263 -4.53 8.78 12.30
N ALA A 264 -4.91 7.69 13.01
CA ALA A 264 -5.03 7.70 14.47
C ALA A 264 -3.68 8.00 15.16
N ARG A 265 -2.57 7.40 14.71
CA ARG A 265 -1.23 7.71 15.24
C ARG A 265 -0.83 9.16 15.00
N ILE A 266 -1.12 9.72 13.82
CA ILE A 266 -0.87 11.14 13.52
C ILE A 266 -1.68 12.03 14.46
N TRP A 267 -2.95 11.72 14.68
CA TRP A 267 -3.80 12.45 15.61
C TRP A 267 -3.27 12.37 17.04
N ASP A 268 -3.04 11.18 17.57
CA ASP A 268 -2.67 10.96 18.97
C ASP A 268 -1.28 11.51 19.29
N CYS A 269 -0.33 11.38 18.35
CA CYS A 269 1.05 11.82 18.59
C CYS A 269 1.26 13.31 18.35
N TRP A 270 0.58 13.89 17.35
CA TRP A 270 0.86 15.25 16.90
C TRP A 270 -0.37 16.19 16.94
N LEU A 271 -1.39 15.94 16.11
CA LEU A 271 -2.45 16.92 15.84
C LEU A 271 -3.29 17.28 17.07
N SER A 272 -3.62 16.31 17.93
CA SER A 272 -4.39 16.57 19.17
C SER A 272 -3.66 17.48 20.14
N LYS A 273 -2.34 17.50 20.10
CA LYS A 273 -1.48 18.34 20.98
C LYS A 273 -1.30 19.73 20.37
N ILE A 274 -1.07 19.82 19.07
CA ILE A 274 -0.99 21.09 18.33
C ILE A 274 -2.29 21.89 18.51
N LYS A 275 -3.46 21.25 18.33
CA LYS A 275 -4.76 21.92 18.50
C LYS A 275 -5.01 22.43 19.93
N LYS A 276 -4.47 21.77 20.95
CA LYS A 276 -4.57 22.25 22.33
C LYS A 276 -3.75 23.52 22.56
N GLU A 277 -2.58 23.63 21.93
CA GLU A 277 -1.73 24.84 22.01
C GLU A 277 -2.35 26.01 21.23
N GLU A 278 -3.04 25.76 20.10
CA GLU A 278 -3.76 26.80 19.35
C GLU A 278 -5.00 27.36 20.09
N CYS A 279 -5.57 26.61 21.04
CA CYS A 279 -6.74 26.98 21.83
C CYS A 279 -6.39 27.57 23.22
N ALA A 280 -5.10 27.57 23.62
CA ALA A 280 -4.62 28.07 24.89
C ALA A 280 -4.01 29.47 24.75
#